data_7c58ae92f677f483678ce12db7abb938
#
_entry.id   7c58ae92f677f483678ce12db7abb938
#
_cell.length_a   1.000
_cell.length_b   1.000
_cell.length_c   1.000
_cell.angle_alpha   90.00
_cell.angle_beta   90.00
_cell.angle_gamma   90.00
#
_symmetry.space_group_name_H-M   'P 1'
#
loop_
_entity.id
_entity.type
_entity.pdbx_description
1 polymer ?
#
loop_
_entity_poly.entity_id
_entity_poly.type
_entity_poly.pdbx_seq_one_letter_code
_entity_poly.pdbx_strand_id
1 'polypeptide(L)'
;RDRYIGGESGSVIKNKDNISVRFAFCFPDTYDIGMSHLGMKILYSLINQRADYWCERVFAPGIDFEKLMRENRIPLYALESLDPLSEFDFIGFTMQYELSYTNVLNMLDLAGIPILSKDRDDKLTNIIVAGGPCVCNPEPLADFIDLFILGEGEEVNLELMDLYKKMKSKDFGKKDFLRRAAEIDGIYVPSLYKVYYNDDGTVKEIIPQDNVRPIIKKRIITVSYTHLRAHETTLHL
;
A
#
# COMPACT_ATOMS: atom_id res chain seq x y z
N ARG A 1 24.76 -6.19 3.33
CA ARG A 1 24.44 -6.00 4.75
C ARG A 1 23.68 -4.71 4.95
N ASP A 2 24.15 -3.61 4.38
CA ASP A 2 23.59 -2.27 4.61
C ASP A 2 22.16 -2.10 4.08
N ARG A 3 21.74 -2.87 3.07
CA ARG A 3 20.40 -2.87 2.48
C ARG A 3 19.26 -3.31 3.42
N TYR A 4 19.60 -3.93 4.56
CA TYR A 4 18.64 -4.59 5.44
C TYR A 4 18.65 -4.07 6.87
N ILE A 5 19.49 -3.09 7.19
CA ILE A 5 19.65 -2.58 8.56
C ILE A 5 19.20 -1.14 8.76
N GLY A 6 18.70 -0.50 7.69
CA GLY A 6 18.29 0.91 7.75
C GLY A 6 19.45 1.89 7.94
N GLY A 7 19.14 3.10 8.40
CA GLY A 7 20.14 4.12 8.68
C GLY A 7 20.51 4.99 7.48
N GLU A 8 19.70 4.97 6.41
CA GLU A 8 19.92 5.81 5.24
C GLU A 8 19.78 7.30 5.59
N SER A 9 20.56 8.11 4.88
CA SER A 9 20.43 9.57 4.97
C SER A 9 19.01 10.01 4.61
N GLY A 10 18.38 10.81 5.47
CA GLY A 10 17.01 11.26 5.29
C GLY A 10 15.92 10.29 5.79
N SER A 11 16.30 9.20 6.45
CA SER A 11 15.32 8.35 7.15
C SER A 11 14.64 9.12 8.28
N VAL A 12 13.32 8.98 8.37
CA VAL A 12 12.51 9.60 9.42
C VAL A 12 12.26 8.59 10.52
N ILE A 13 12.82 8.83 11.69
CA ILE A 13 12.61 8.01 12.88
C ILE A 13 11.70 8.77 13.85
N LYS A 14 10.64 8.12 14.32
CA LYS A 14 9.67 8.70 15.24
C LYS A 14 9.53 7.86 16.51
N ASN A 15 9.05 8.50 17.59
CA ASN A 15 8.68 7.76 18.80
C ASN A 15 7.30 7.14 18.60
N LYS A 16 7.21 5.81 18.71
CA LYS A 16 5.98 5.01 18.52
C LYS A 16 4.83 5.46 19.43
N ASP A 17 5.12 5.91 20.64
CA ASP A 17 4.11 6.33 21.61
C ASP A 17 3.28 7.55 21.15
N ASN A 18 3.83 8.31 20.21
CA ASN A 18 3.19 9.50 19.66
C ASN A 18 2.52 9.24 18.29
N ILE A 19 2.52 7.98 17.80
CA ILE A 19 2.03 7.64 16.48
C ILE A 19 0.62 7.05 16.56
N SER A 20 -0.31 7.68 15.85
CA SER A 20 -1.68 7.22 15.70
C SER A 20 -1.85 6.18 14.59
N VAL A 21 -1.11 6.34 13.49
CA VAL A 21 -1.19 5.47 12.31
C VAL A 21 0.19 5.17 11.76
N ARG A 22 0.48 3.88 11.54
CA ARG A 22 1.72 3.39 10.93
C ARG A 22 1.45 2.86 9.53
N PHE A 23 2.24 3.30 8.58
CA PHE A 23 2.13 2.92 7.18
C PHE A 23 3.44 2.25 6.72
N ALA A 24 3.40 0.97 6.38
CA ALA A 24 4.49 0.28 5.73
C ALA A 24 4.39 0.49 4.22
N PHE A 25 5.29 1.28 3.65
CA PHE A 25 5.34 1.51 2.21
C PHE A 25 6.23 0.47 1.55
N CYS A 26 5.60 -0.50 0.90
CA CYS A 26 6.25 -1.66 0.30
C CYS A 26 6.52 -1.44 -1.19
N PHE A 27 7.77 -1.60 -1.57
CA PHE A 27 8.17 -1.72 -2.98
C PHE A 27 8.42 -3.20 -3.28
N PRO A 28 7.63 -3.84 -4.19
CA PRO A 28 7.72 -5.29 -4.41
C PRO A 28 8.88 -5.66 -5.33
N ASP A 29 10.04 -5.11 -5.06
CA ASP A 29 11.33 -5.42 -5.67
C ASP A 29 12.45 -5.12 -4.67
N THR A 30 13.70 -5.37 -5.07
CA THR A 30 14.86 -5.21 -4.21
C THR A 30 15.10 -3.75 -3.81
N TYR A 31 15.81 -3.56 -2.70
CA TYR A 31 16.22 -2.27 -2.18
C TYR A 31 16.86 -1.35 -3.24
N ASP A 32 17.77 -1.88 -4.08
CA ASP A 32 18.50 -1.08 -5.06
C ASP A 32 17.58 -0.43 -6.09
N ILE A 33 16.50 -1.11 -6.46
CA ILE A 33 15.49 -0.61 -7.40
C ILE A 33 14.54 0.36 -6.69
N GLY A 34 14.00 -0.05 -5.55
CA GLY A 34 12.96 0.70 -4.86
C GLY A 34 13.46 2.02 -4.25
N MET A 35 14.69 2.08 -3.72
CA MET A 35 15.25 3.30 -3.13
C MET A 35 15.47 4.43 -4.13
N SER A 36 15.58 4.13 -5.42
CA SER A 36 15.67 5.14 -6.47
C SER A 36 14.32 5.68 -6.94
N HIS A 37 13.20 5.02 -6.55
CA HIS A 37 11.87 5.35 -7.05
C HIS A 37 11.34 6.67 -6.47
N LEU A 38 11.13 7.68 -7.34
CA LEU A 38 10.75 9.03 -6.94
C LEU A 38 9.37 9.07 -6.26
N GLY A 39 8.36 8.37 -6.80
CA GLY A 39 7.00 8.33 -6.23
C GLY A 39 6.99 7.81 -4.79
N MET A 40 7.82 6.82 -4.47
CA MET A 40 7.99 6.35 -3.11
C MET A 40 8.54 7.43 -2.18
N LYS A 41 9.56 8.18 -2.63
CA LYS A 41 10.16 9.28 -1.85
C LYS A 41 9.17 10.40 -1.59
N ILE A 42 8.35 10.75 -2.57
CA ILE A 42 7.32 11.80 -2.45
C ILE A 42 6.28 11.39 -1.38
N LEU A 43 5.68 10.21 -1.51
CA LEU A 43 4.66 9.74 -0.57
C LEU A 43 5.23 9.50 0.84
N TYR A 44 6.43 8.95 0.94
CA TYR A 44 7.16 8.79 2.20
C TYR A 44 7.34 10.14 2.91
N SER A 45 7.82 11.16 2.18
CA SER A 45 8.00 12.51 2.73
C SER A 45 6.67 13.12 3.16
N LEU A 46 5.64 13.01 2.31
CA LEU A 46 4.32 13.61 2.54
C LEU A 46 3.64 13.05 3.78
N ILE A 47 3.60 11.73 3.92
CA ILE A 47 3.00 11.09 5.10
C ILE A 47 3.79 11.46 6.37
N ASN A 48 5.12 11.48 6.29
CA ASN A 48 5.97 11.78 7.43
C ASN A 48 5.96 13.25 7.89
N GLN A 49 5.41 14.17 7.08
CA GLN A 49 5.16 15.56 7.51
C GLN A 49 4.07 15.63 8.60
N ARG A 50 3.17 14.64 8.68
CA ARG A 50 2.20 14.57 9.79
C ARG A 50 2.91 14.08 11.06
N ALA A 51 2.74 14.79 12.14
CA ALA A 51 3.44 14.50 13.41
C ALA A 51 3.11 13.11 13.97
N ASP A 52 1.87 12.69 13.82
CA ASP A 52 1.30 11.48 14.40
C ASP A 52 1.11 10.31 13.40
N TYR A 53 1.61 10.45 12.18
CA TYR A 53 1.70 9.37 11.19
C TYR A 53 3.16 9.00 10.98
N TRP A 54 3.42 7.72 10.79
CA TRP A 54 4.77 7.24 10.48
C TRP A 54 4.74 6.30 9.29
N CYS A 55 5.35 6.74 8.20
CA CYS A 55 5.59 5.93 7.01
C CYS A 55 7.00 5.35 7.06
N GLU A 56 7.10 4.05 6.89
CA GLU A 56 8.35 3.31 6.91
C GLU A 56 8.49 2.48 5.62
N ARG A 57 9.72 2.26 5.15
CA ARG A 57 9.97 1.62 3.85
C ARG A 57 10.24 0.14 4.01
N VAL A 58 9.71 -0.64 3.06
CA VAL A 58 9.90 -2.09 3.01
C VAL A 58 10.22 -2.50 1.57
N PHE A 59 11.18 -3.40 1.42
CA PHE A 59 11.58 -3.94 0.11
C PHE A 59 11.53 -5.45 0.11
N ALA A 60 11.35 -6.05 -1.07
CA ALA A 60 11.50 -7.49 -1.21
C ALA A 60 12.96 -7.88 -0.92
N PRO A 61 13.21 -8.89 -0.08
CA PRO A 61 14.56 -9.36 0.18
C PRO A 61 15.15 -10.05 -1.07
N GLY A 62 16.48 -9.97 -1.21
CA GLY A 62 17.17 -10.81 -2.17
C GLY A 62 17.06 -12.29 -1.78
N ILE A 63 17.17 -13.18 -2.76
CA ILE A 63 16.94 -14.64 -2.59
C ILE A 63 17.79 -15.26 -1.47
N ASP A 64 19.03 -14.83 -1.34
CA ASP A 64 19.95 -15.26 -0.30
C ASP A 64 19.50 -14.83 1.10
N PHE A 65 19.03 -13.62 1.25
CA PHE A 65 18.54 -13.10 2.52
C PHE A 65 17.15 -13.66 2.85
N GLU A 66 16.26 -13.81 1.87
CA GLU A 66 14.97 -14.48 2.06
C GLU A 66 15.14 -15.89 2.62
N LYS A 67 16.09 -16.67 2.09
CA LYS A 67 16.41 -18.00 2.59
C LYS A 67 16.77 -17.94 4.08
N LEU A 68 17.65 -17.02 4.48
CA LEU A 68 18.05 -16.85 5.88
C LEU A 68 16.87 -16.41 6.77
N MET A 69 15.99 -15.54 6.27
CA MET A 69 14.78 -15.12 6.98
C MET A 69 13.88 -16.33 7.27
N ARG A 70 13.62 -17.17 6.26
CA ARG A 70 12.79 -18.37 6.40
C ARG A 70 13.42 -19.40 7.36
N GLU A 71 14.70 -19.68 7.22
CA GLU A 71 15.43 -20.62 8.10
C GLU A 71 15.44 -20.17 9.57
N ASN A 72 15.55 -18.88 9.82
CA ASN A 72 15.60 -18.29 11.16
C ASN A 72 14.26 -17.77 11.67
N ARG A 73 13.17 -17.92 10.90
CA ARG A 73 11.82 -17.42 11.22
C ARG A 73 11.79 -15.91 11.49
N ILE A 74 12.57 -15.16 10.74
CA ILE A 74 12.58 -13.70 10.80
C ILE A 74 11.47 -13.20 9.87
N PRO A 75 10.43 -12.50 10.36
CA PRO A 75 9.37 -11.94 9.51
C PRO A 75 9.90 -10.77 8.68
N LEU A 76 9.22 -10.44 7.59
CA LEU A 76 9.50 -9.23 6.82
C LEU A 76 9.24 -7.99 7.69
N TYR A 77 10.15 -7.03 7.64
CA TYR A 77 10.18 -5.87 8.51
C TYR A 77 10.48 -4.56 7.76
N ALA A 78 10.14 -3.45 8.39
CA ALA A 78 10.43 -2.11 7.89
C ALA A 78 11.87 -1.67 8.21
N LEU A 79 12.47 -0.84 7.34
CA LEU A 79 13.87 -0.42 7.48
C LEU A 79 14.10 0.58 8.62
N GLU A 80 13.12 1.43 8.93
CA GLU A 80 13.30 2.49 9.92
C GLU A 80 13.25 1.97 11.35
N SER A 81 12.24 1.17 11.69
CA SER A 81 12.03 0.65 13.04
C SER A 81 12.57 -0.76 13.25
N LEU A 82 12.77 -1.51 12.17
CA LEU A 82 13.01 -2.96 12.16
C LEU A 82 11.84 -3.78 12.73
N ASP A 83 10.66 -3.18 12.79
CA ASP A 83 9.45 -3.87 13.23
C ASP A 83 8.84 -4.73 12.12
N PRO A 84 8.25 -5.89 12.47
CA PRO A 84 7.56 -6.73 11.51
C PRO A 84 6.33 -6.04 10.92
N LEU A 85 5.99 -6.36 9.65
CA LEU A 85 4.84 -5.76 8.97
C LEU A 85 3.51 -6.00 9.70
N SER A 86 3.40 -7.05 10.47
CA SER A 86 2.20 -7.35 11.28
C SER A 86 1.86 -6.27 12.33
N GLU A 87 2.82 -5.40 12.67
CA GLU A 87 2.60 -4.28 13.60
C GLU A 87 2.09 -3.00 12.93
N PHE A 88 1.94 -2.99 11.61
CA PHE A 88 1.51 -1.81 10.87
C PHE A 88 0.00 -1.79 10.65
N ASP A 89 -0.57 -0.58 10.69
CA ASP A 89 -1.98 -0.36 10.38
C ASP A 89 -2.25 -0.54 8.88
N PHE A 90 -1.37 0.01 8.04
CA PHE A 90 -1.41 -0.12 6.59
C PHE A 90 -0.17 -0.78 6.04
N ILE A 91 -0.36 -1.61 5.02
CA ILE A 91 0.70 -2.21 4.21
C ILE A 91 0.39 -1.86 2.76
N GLY A 92 1.07 -0.83 2.25
CA GLY A 92 0.81 -0.25 0.94
C GLY A 92 1.87 -0.67 -0.08
N PHE A 93 1.44 -1.30 -1.16
CA PHE A 93 2.29 -1.70 -2.28
C PHE A 93 2.19 -0.71 -3.44
N THR A 94 3.34 -0.30 -4.00
CA THR A 94 3.38 0.45 -5.25
C THR A 94 3.63 -0.49 -6.42
N MET A 95 2.63 -0.64 -7.30
CA MET A 95 2.62 -1.59 -8.41
C MET A 95 3.08 -0.91 -9.70
N GLN A 96 4.36 -1.09 -10.06
CA GLN A 96 4.95 -0.42 -11.22
C GLN A 96 4.84 -1.26 -12.50
N TYR A 97 4.82 -2.58 -12.39
CA TYR A 97 4.72 -3.53 -13.50
C TYR A 97 4.21 -4.90 -13.01
N GLU A 98 3.59 -5.66 -13.89
CA GLU A 98 2.85 -6.88 -13.56
C GLU A 98 3.75 -8.04 -13.09
N LEU A 99 5.01 -8.08 -13.53
CA LEU A 99 5.96 -9.11 -13.10
C LEU A 99 6.25 -9.07 -11.58
N SER A 100 5.91 -7.97 -10.90
CA SER A 100 6.06 -7.84 -9.45
C SER A 100 4.91 -8.44 -8.64
N TYR A 101 3.84 -8.93 -9.26
CA TYR A 101 2.66 -9.45 -8.55
C TYR A 101 3.00 -10.60 -7.61
N THR A 102 3.83 -11.54 -8.06
CA THR A 102 4.27 -12.66 -7.22
C THR A 102 5.14 -12.21 -6.04
N ASN A 103 5.88 -11.12 -6.19
CA ASN A 103 6.66 -10.54 -5.09
C ASN A 103 5.76 -9.98 -3.99
N VAL A 104 4.60 -9.39 -4.34
CA VAL A 104 3.60 -8.95 -3.34
C VAL A 104 3.15 -10.13 -2.49
N LEU A 105 2.78 -11.25 -3.13
CA LEU A 105 2.33 -12.45 -2.42
C LEU A 105 3.46 -13.01 -1.53
N ASN A 106 4.69 -13.05 -2.04
CA ASN A 106 5.85 -13.51 -1.27
C ASN A 106 6.15 -12.60 -0.07
N MET A 107 6.00 -11.28 -0.22
CA MET A 107 6.19 -10.33 0.88
C MET A 107 5.11 -10.49 1.96
N LEU A 108 3.86 -10.73 1.59
CA LEU A 108 2.79 -11.05 2.55
C LEU A 108 3.07 -12.35 3.30
N ASP A 109 3.51 -13.40 2.59
CA ASP A 109 3.88 -14.69 3.19
C ASP A 109 5.05 -14.54 4.17
N LEU A 110 6.12 -13.84 3.78
CA LEU A 110 7.24 -13.53 4.66
C LEU A 110 6.87 -12.70 5.89
N ALA A 111 5.85 -11.85 5.76
CA ALA A 111 5.31 -11.07 6.88
C ALA A 111 4.42 -11.89 7.82
N GLY A 112 4.08 -13.13 7.45
CA GLY A 112 3.13 -13.95 8.19
C GLY A 112 1.68 -13.45 8.12
N ILE A 113 1.35 -12.69 7.07
CA ILE A 113 0.02 -12.14 6.83
C ILE A 113 -0.71 -13.05 5.85
N PRO A 114 -1.96 -13.47 6.13
CA PRO A 114 -2.71 -14.31 5.20
C PRO A 114 -2.77 -13.68 3.80
N ILE A 115 -2.38 -14.45 2.78
CA ILE A 115 -2.26 -13.98 1.41
C ILE A 115 -3.63 -13.56 0.87
N LEU A 116 -4.64 -14.42 1.02
CA LEU A 116 -6.00 -14.11 0.57
C LEU A 116 -6.69 -13.13 1.53
N SER A 117 -7.31 -12.10 1.00
CA SER A 117 -8.04 -11.09 1.78
C SER A 117 -9.17 -11.70 2.62
N LYS A 118 -9.85 -12.71 2.09
CA LYS A 118 -10.93 -13.42 2.79
C LYS A 118 -10.50 -14.21 4.04
N ASP A 119 -9.21 -14.56 4.13
CA ASP A 119 -8.64 -15.33 5.24
C ASP A 119 -8.13 -14.42 6.37
N ARG A 120 -8.18 -13.09 6.18
CA ARG A 120 -7.85 -12.09 7.20
C ARG A 120 -9.06 -11.85 8.11
N ASP A 121 -8.79 -11.63 9.40
CA ASP A 121 -9.85 -11.28 10.36
C ASP A 121 -10.41 -9.87 10.13
N ASP A 122 -11.51 -9.55 10.84
CA ASP A 122 -12.18 -8.23 10.73
C ASP A 122 -11.56 -7.17 11.65
N LYS A 123 -10.40 -7.42 12.26
CA LYS A 123 -9.71 -6.41 13.06
C LYS A 123 -9.24 -5.27 12.18
N LEU A 124 -9.37 -4.05 12.69
CA LEU A 124 -8.92 -2.85 12.00
C LEU A 124 -7.38 -2.71 12.14
N THR A 125 -6.67 -3.58 11.44
CA THR A 125 -5.20 -3.61 11.36
C THR A 125 -4.78 -4.28 10.04
N ASN A 126 -3.55 -4.10 9.62
CA ASN A 126 -2.99 -4.70 8.41
C ASN A 126 -3.92 -4.51 7.19
N ILE A 127 -4.33 -3.29 6.92
CA ILE A 127 -5.07 -2.96 5.69
C ILE A 127 -4.10 -3.04 4.51
N ILE A 128 -4.33 -3.97 3.60
CA ILE A 128 -3.48 -4.15 2.43
C ILE A 128 -3.97 -3.25 1.30
N VAL A 129 -3.10 -2.30 0.92
CA VAL A 129 -3.39 -1.27 -0.09
C VAL A 129 -2.48 -1.47 -1.30
N ALA A 130 -2.97 -1.26 -2.50
CA ALA A 130 -2.15 -1.17 -3.70
C ALA A 130 -2.43 0.10 -4.48
N GLY A 131 -1.38 0.72 -4.97
CA GLY A 131 -1.41 1.90 -5.85
C GLY A 131 -0.37 1.78 -6.95
N GLY A 132 -0.27 2.79 -7.82
CA GLY A 132 0.67 2.80 -8.93
C GLY A 132 0.04 2.50 -10.29
N PRO A 133 0.81 2.51 -11.38
CA PRO A 133 0.27 2.42 -12.75
C PRO A 133 -0.50 1.12 -13.04
N CYS A 134 -0.02 -0.03 -12.52
CA CYS A 134 -0.64 -1.32 -12.82
C CYS A 134 -2.01 -1.54 -12.17
N VAL A 135 -2.37 -0.77 -11.13
CA VAL A 135 -3.68 -0.93 -10.48
C VAL A 135 -4.85 -0.40 -11.30
N CYS A 136 -4.60 0.17 -12.48
CA CYS A 136 -5.66 0.46 -13.47
C CYS A 136 -6.39 -0.82 -13.92
N ASN A 137 -5.73 -1.98 -13.81
CA ASN A 137 -6.35 -3.30 -13.90
C ASN A 137 -6.16 -4.04 -12.56
N PRO A 138 -7.05 -3.84 -11.57
CA PRO A 138 -6.88 -4.37 -10.23
C PRO A 138 -7.26 -5.86 -10.10
N GLU A 139 -8.07 -6.39 -11.03
CA GLU A 139 -8.68 -7.72 -10.92
C GLU A 139 -7.69 -8.88 -10.72
N PRO A 140 -6.50 -8.91 -11.35
CA PRO A 140 -5.53 -9.98 -11.09
C PRO A 140 -5.08 -10.09 -9.62
N LEU A 141 -5.18 -9.00 -8.86
CA LEU A 141 -4.81 -8.94 -7.44
C LEU A 141 -6.01 -8.76 -6.49
N ALA A 142 -7.25 -8.78 -7.00
CA ALA A 142 -8.46 -8.49 -6.23
C ALA A 142 -8.67 -9.41 -5.02
N ASP A 143 -8.26 -10.67 -5.11
CA ASP A 143 -8.37 -11.64 -4.02
C ASP A 143 -7.36 -11.42 -2.89
N PHE A 144 -6.30 -10.63 -3.13
CA PHE A 144 -5.16 -10.47 -2.23
C PHE A 144 -5.11 -9.09 -1.56
N ILE A 145 -5.66 -8.06 -2.19
CA ILE A 145 -5.61 -6.67 -1.77
C ILE A 145 -6.95 -6.23 -1.19
N ASP A 146 -6.93 -5.51 -0.07
CA ASP A 146 -8.16 -5.03 0.57
C ASP A 146 -8.76 -3.83 -0.18
N LEU A 147 -7.91 -2.91 -0.65
CA LEU A 147 -8.32 -1.76 -1.46
C LEU A 147 -7.23 -1.28 -2.42
N PHE A 148 -7.65 -0.70 -3.53
CA PHE A 148 -6.79 -0.10 -4.54
C PHE A 148 -6.99 1.41 -4.60
N ILE A 149 -5.89 2.15 -4.79
CA ILE A 149 -5.89 3.58 -5.05
C ILE A 149 -5.65 3.80 -6.55
N LEU A 150 -6.69 4.24 -7.25
CA LEU A 150 -6.66 4.53 -8.69
C LEU A 150 -6.33 6.00 -8.92
N GLY A 151 -5.12 6.28 -9.35
CA GLY A 151 -4.65 7.64 -9.65
C GLY A 151 -3.57 8.15 -8.71
N GLU A 152 -3.57 9.46 -8.47
CA GLU A 152 -2.55 10.14 -7.67
C GLU A 152 -2.77 9.88 -6.18
N GLY A 153 -1.71 9.43 -5.49
CA GLY A 153 -1.78 8.93 -4.12
C GLY A 153 -1.58 9.99 -3.04
N GLU A 154 -1.14 11.18 -3.39
CA GLU A 154 -0.66 12.19 -2.45
C GLU A 154 -1.72 12.64 -1.44
N GLU A 155 -2.91 12.98 -1.91
CA GLU A 155 -4.01 13.38 -1.02
C GLU A 155 -4.79 12.18 -0.49
N VAL A 156 -5.09 11.20 -1.34
CA VAL A 156 -5.95 10.09 -0.99
C VAL A 156 -5.37 9.20 0.12
N ASN A 157 -4.04 9.04 0.18
CA ASN A 157 -3.41 8.32 1.29
C ASN A 157 -3.66 9.03 2.63
N LEU A 158 -3.56 10.35 2.67
CA LEU A 158 -3.83 11.11 3.90
C LEU A 158 -5.31 11.05 4.28
N GLU A 159 -6.23 11.19 3.32
CA GLU A 159 -7.68 11.04 3.55
C GLU A 159 -8.01 9.65 4.12
N LEU A 160 -7.39 8.60 3.58
CA LEU A 160 -7.56 7.22 4.03
C LEU A 160 -7.03 7.01 5.46
N MET A 161 -5.86 7.57 5.77
CA MET A 161 -5.26 7.48 7.10
C MET A 161 -6.04 8.30 8.13
N ASP A 162 -6.56 9.48 7.75
CA ASP A 162 -7.43 10.31 8.60
C ASP A 162 -8.75 9.57 8.92
N LEU A 163 -9.36 8.91 7.93
CA LEU A 163 -10.53 8.05 8.14
C LEU A 163 -10.22 6.88 9.07
N TYR A 164 -9.11 6.19 8.84
CA TYR A 164 -8.67 5.06 9.68
C TYR A 164 -8.50 5.48 11.15
N LYS A 165 -7.75 6.55 11.40
CA LYS A 165 -7.54 7.09 12.75
C LYS A 165 -8.86 7.38 13.46
N LYS A 166 -9.82 7.99 12.75
CA LYS A 166 -11.15 8.32 13.28
C LYS A 166 -11.98 7.08 13.62
N MET A 167 -11.82 6.00 12.85
CA MET A 167 -12.54 4.75 13.06
C MET A 167 -11.88 3.88 14.13
N LYS A 168 -10.55 3.81 14.15
CA LYS A 168 -9.77 3.08 15.16
C LYS A 168 -10.10 3.55 16.59
N SER A 169 -10.32 4.85 16.78
CA SER A 169 -10.71 5.41 18.08
C SER A 169 -12.10 5.00 18.54
N LYS A 170 -12.93 4.41 17.67
CA LYS A 170 -14.33 4.02 17.93
C LYS A 170 -14.56 2.51 17.84
N ASP A 171 -13.52 1.72 17.76
CA ASP A 171 -13.55 0.24 17.71
C ASP A 171 -14.38 -0.32 16.54
N PHE A 172 -14.28 0.28 15.35
CA PHE A 172 -14.88 -0.26 14.13
C PHE A 172 -14.04 -1.41 13.56
N GLY A 173 -14.70 -2.37 12.91
CA GLY A 173 -14.05 -3.44 12.17
C GLY A 173 -13.50 -3.01 10.79
N LYS A 174 -12.69 -3.89 10.19
CA LYS A 174 -12.13 -3.69 8.85
C LYS A 174 -13.22 -3.54 7.77
N LYS A 175 -14.28 -4.34 7.84
CA LYS A 175 -15.39 -4.26 6.88
C LYS A 175 -16.07 -2.90 6.89
N ASP A 176 -16.30 -2.33 8.07
CA ASP A 176 -16.89 -1.00 8.21
C ASP A 176 -15.95 0.08 7.65
N PHE A 177 -14.65 -0.08 7.91
CA PHE A 177 -13.63 0.81 7.35
C PHE A 177 -13.61 0.75 5.82
N LEU A 178 -13.57 -0.44 5.22
CA LEU A 178 -13.54 -0.61 3.77
C LEU A 178 -14.78 -0.03 3.08
N ARG A 179 -15.98 -0.19 3.68
CA ARG A 179 -17.21 0.45 3.16
C ARG A 179 -17.10 1.97 3.12
N ARG A 180 -16.57 2.58 4.18
CA ARG A 180 -16.38 4.04 4.23
C ARG A 180 -15.24 4.50 3.33
N ALA A 181 -14.17 3.73 3.24
CA ALA A 181 -13.06 4.02 2.34
C ALA A 181 -13.52 4.04 0.87
N ALA A 182 -14.47 3.18 0.47
CA ALA A 182 -15.05 3.17 -0.88
C ALA A 182 -15.82 4.46 -1.24
N GLU A 183 -16.14 5.31 -0.29
CA GLU A 183 -16.74 6.64 -0.53
C GLU A 183 -15.71 7.69 -0.95
N ILE A 184 -14.41 7.44 -0.72
CA ILE A 184 -13.31 8.34 -1.12
C ILE A 184 -13.09 8.17 -2.63
N ASP A 185 -12.95 9.31 -3.35
CA ASP A 185 -12.70 9.29 -4.79
C ASP A 185 -11.36 8.61 -5.12
N GLY A 186 -11.37 7.69 -6.07
CA GLY A 186 -10.21 6.93 -6.50
C GLY A 186 -9.98 5.62 -5.74
N ILE A 187 -10.79 5.28 -4.75
CA ILE A 187 -10.67 4.02 -4.02
C ILE A 187 -11.60 2.95 -4.59
N TYR A 188 -11.01 1.78 -4.92
CA TYR A 188 -11.72 0.57 -5.30
C TYR A 188 -11.51 -0.49 -4.23
N VAL A 189 -12.59 -1.05 -3.71
CA VAL A 189 -12.60 -2.12 -2.70
C VAL A 189 -13.20 -3.38 -3.33
N PRO A 190 -12.41 -4.38 -3.76
CA PRO A 190 -12.90 -5.55 -4.49
C PRO A 190 -14.01 -6.30 -3.79
N SER A 191 -13.93 -6.46 -2.47
CA SER A 191 -14.93 -7.20 -1.68
C SER A 191 -16.35 -6.60 -1.72
N LEU A 192 -16.48 -5.36 -2.20
CA LEU A 192 -17.77 -4.67 -2.37
C LEU A 192 -18.35 -4.80 -3.78
N TYR A 193 -17.73 -5.62 -4.64
CA TYR A 193 -18.19 -5.88 -6.00
C TYR A 193 -18.23 -7.37 -6.25
N LYS A 194 -19.23 -7.80 -7.01
CA LYS A 194 -19.34 -9.19 -7.45
C LYS A 194 -19.03 -9.27 -8.94
N VAL A 195 -18.00 -10.04 -9.27
CA VAL A 195 -17.56 -10.25 -10.64
C VAL A 195 -18.22 -11.50 -11.19
N TYR A 196 -18.82 -11.39 -12.38
CA TYR A 196 -19.38 -12.51 -13.12
C TYR A 196 -18.54 -12.77 -14.37
N TYR A 197 -18.34 -14.04 -14.68
CA TYR A 197 -17.51 -14.48 -15.80
C TYR A 197 -18.36 -15.15 -16.88
N ASN A 198 -17.90 -15.06 -18.12
CA ASN A 198 -18.38 -15.86 -19.23
C ASN A 198 -17.78 -17.29 -19.16
N ASP A 199 -18.30 -18.21 -19.96
CA ASP A 199 -17.83 -19.60 -19.99
C ASP A 199 -16.35 -19.73 -20.43
N ASP A 200 -15.84 -18.75 -21.15
CA ASP A 200 -14.43 -18.66 -21.60
C ASP A 200 -13.49 -18.03 -20.54
N GLY A 201 -13.99 -17.68 -19.36
CA GLY A 201 -13.24 -17.07 -18.26
C GLY A 201 -13.04 -15.56 -18.37
N THR A 202 -13.59 -14.90 -19.41
CA THR A 202 -13.55 -13.44 -19.49
C THR A 202 -14.57 -12.80 -18.55
N VAL A 203 -14.30 -11.59 -18.05
CA VAL A 203 -15.24 -10.84 -17.20
C VAL A 203 -16.47 -10.48 -18.01
N LYS A 204 -17.65 -10.91 -17.54
CA LYS A 204 -18.95 -10.58 -18.12
C LYS A 204 -19.48 -9.24 -17.61
N GLU A 205 -19.49 -9.09 -16.29
CA GLU A 205 -19.98 -7.88 -15.62
C GLU A 205 -19.42 -7.80 -14.20
N ILE A 206 -19.36 -6.58 -13.66
CA ILE A 206 -18.98 -6.28 -12.27
C ILE A 206 -20.14 -5.54 -11.62
N ILE A 207 -20.76 -6.13 -10.61
CA ILE A 207 -21.95 -5.58 -9.94
C ILE A 207 -21.56 -5.06 -8.56
N PRO A 208 -21.78 -3.75 -8.28
CA PRO A 208 -21.55 -3.19 -6.96
C PRO A 208 -22.53 -3.81 -5.94
N GLN A 209 -22.03 -4.02 -4.73
CA GLN A 209 -22.80 -4.45 -3.57
C GLN A 209 -22.96 -3.26 -2.61
N ASP A 210 -23.89 -3.35 -1.66
CA ASP A 210 -24.03 -2.38 -0.55
C ASP A 210 -24.13 -0.89 -0.97
N ASN A 211 -24.72 -0.61 -2.14
CA ASN A 211 -24.89 0.74 -2.69
C ASN A 211 -23.59 1.53 -2.96
N VAL A 212 -22.46 0.83 -3.13
CA VAL A 212 -21.22 1.50 -3.54
C VAL A 212 -21.29 1.97 -5.00
N ARG A 213 -20.40 2.86 -5.38
CA ARG A 213 -20.38 3.46 -6.72
C ARG A 213 -20.14 2.42 -7.80
N PRO A 214 -20.94 2.38 -8.86
CA PRO A 214 -20.74 1.42 -9.98
C PRO A 214 -19.51 1.75 -10.84
N ILE A 215 -19.02 2.97 -10.80
CA ILE A 215 -17.86 3.45 -11.55
C ILE A 215 -16.91 4.17 -10.61
N ILE A 216 -15.66 3.70 -10.55
CA ILE A 216 -14.59 4.36 -9.84
C ILE A 216 -13.82 5.25 -10.79
N LYS A 217 -13.82 6.56 -10.52
CA LYS A 217 -13.04 7.53 -11.29
C LYS A 217 -11.61 7.60 -10.75
N LYS A 218 -10.64 7.63 -11.65
CA LYS A 218 -9.24 7.88 -11.31
C LYS A 218 -9.12 9.23 -10.57
N ARG A 219 -8.44 9.23 -9.43
CA ARG A 219 -8.11 10.46 -8.70
C ARG A 219 -7.06 11.27 -9.47
N ILE A 220 -7.33 12.54 -9.66
CA ILE A 220 -6.42 13.50 -10.30
C ILE A 220 -6.36 14.74 -9.42
N ILE A 221 -5.15 15.18 -9.09
CA ILE A 221 -4.91 16.42 -8.35
C ILE A 221 -4.82 17.57 -9.35
N THR A 222 -5.77 18.49 -9.29
CA THR A 222 -5.90 19.55 -10.29
C THR A 222 -4.94 20.72 -10.07
N VAL A 223 -4.29 20.84 -8.93
CA VAL A 223 -3.42 22.01 -8.58
C VAL A 223 -2.26 21.59 -7.67
N SER A 224 -1.08 22.01 -8.00
CA SER A 224 0.06 22.46 -7.19
C SER A 224 1.42 21.81 -7.30
N TYR A 225 1.64 20.75 -8.06
CA TYR A 225 3.00 20.24 -8.28
C TYR A 225 3.68 20.71 -9.57
N THR A 226 3.19 21.78 -10.17
CA THR A 226 3.79 22.42 -11.35
C THR A 226 5.26 22.84 -11.13
N HIS A 227 5.66 23.14 -9.89
CA HIS A 227 7.05 23.48 -9.60
C HIS A 227 8.00 22.29 -9.58
N LEU A 228 7.56 21.09 -9.20
CA LEU A 228 8.41 19.90 -9.25
C LEU A 228 8.57 19.38 -10.69
N ARG A 229 7.53 19.48 -11.53
CA ARG A 229 7.62 19.12 -12.96
C ARG A 229 8.45 20.09 -13.78
N ALA A 230 8.53 21.37 -13.40
CA ALA A 230 9.34 22.37 -14.09
C ALA A 230 10.85 22.15 -13.94
N HIS A 231 11.30 21.45 -12.89
CA HIS A 231 12.71 21.10 -12.73
C HIS A 231 13.15 19.86 -13.50
N GLU A 232 12.23 19.00 -13.91
CA GLU A 232 12.56 17.82 -14.73
C GLU A 232 12.73 18.14 -16.22
N THR A 233 12.22 19.28 -16.69
CA THR A 233 12.24 19.65 -18.11
C THR A 233 13.48 20.49 -18.53
N THR A 234 14.41 20.75 -17.63
CA THR A 234 15.62 21.56 -17.93
C THR A 234 16.91 20.75 -18.07
N LEU A 235 16.84 19.46 -18.30
CA LEU A 235 17.96 18.71 -18.85
C LEU A 235 17.89 18.77 -20.38
N HIS A 236 18.23 19.92 -20.93
CA HIS A 236 18.65 20.00 -22.32
C HIS A 236 20.12 19.63 -22.42
N LEU A 237 20.36 18.62 -23.21
CA LEU A 237 21.56 18.12 -23.89
C LEU A 237 22.77 19.06 -23.90
#